data_bdd215080495cbb15fc5dd5ee5719cdf
#
_entry.id   bdd215080495cbb15fc5dd5ee5719cdf
#
_cell.length_a   1.000
_cell.length_b   1.000
_cell.length_c   1.000
_cell.angle_alpha   90.00
_cell.angle_beta   90.00
_cell.angle_gamma   90.00
#
_symmetry.space_group_name_H-M   'P 1'
#
loop_
_entity.id
_entity.type
_entity.pdbx_description
1 polymer ?
#
loop_
_entity_poly.entity_id
_entity_poly.type
_entity_poly.pdbx_seq_one_letter_code
_entity_poly.pdbx_strand_id
1 'polypeptide(L)'
;MNTRTWIAAIAALLAAVTAVGLAWAAAPDADPLPSYVTAISTQLDPRVAQTLARLDGTGRQLLALRSYLRSASHLAERWSWTQEQIEAFEDSPEQRDLQQEIDRVRTAFVAANPGFELYVNSQVRSLDVQIEHWNSNESVKTAAEEILVAAQALISSPELSADRPEQAREALKAFLSGHKPMPTPTIAAPGLSLHGQMRAIDFQVHQGGQVVAGPSTATIATDWVAEGWAAKLDSAVRAASNRFVGPQASPPAPWHYTYVPEAVAGD
;
A
#
# COMPACT_ATOMS: atom_id res chain seq x y z
N MET A 1 -52.60 63.90 46.51
CA MET A 1 -53.41 64.71 45.55
C MET A 1 -53.37 64.05 44.19
N ASN A 2 -54.53 63.66 43.69
CA ASN A 2 -54.97 63.43 42.30
C ASN A 2 -54.23 62.43 41.42
N THR A 3 -54.83 61.25 41.31
CA THR A 3 -55.93 60.81 40.42
C THR A 3 -55.65 61.10 38.90
N ARG A 4 -55.52 60.07 38.11
CA ARG A 4 -56.58 59.64 37.17
C ARG A 4 -56.04 58.61 36.18
N THR A 5 -56.57 57.42 36.32
CA THR A 5 -57.10 56.51 35.32
C THR A 5 -57.18 57.03 33.91
N TRP A 6 -56.72 56.26 32.92
CA TRP A 6 -57.45 56.02 31.66
C TRP A 6 -57.27 54.62 31.14
N ILE A 7 -58.35 54.07 30.73
CA ILE A 7 -58.71 52.73 30.29
C ILE A 7 -58.50 52.59 28.77
N ALA A 8 -58.09 51.42 28.36
CA ALA A 8 -58.42 50.67 27.14
C ALA A 8 -58.08 51.20 25.75
N ALA A 9 -57.37 50.40 25.02
CA ALA A 9 -57.80 49.95 23.65
C ALA A 9 -57.03 48.68 23.28
N ILE A 10 -57.75 47.58 23.27
CA ILE A 10 -57.31 46.30 22.66
C ILE A 10 -57.35 46.50 21.14
N ALA A 11 -56.25 46.47 20.49
CA ALA A 11 -56.15 46.26 19.05
C ALA A 11 -55.49 44.90 18.79
N ALA A 12 -56.30 43.92 18.42
CA ALA A 12 -55.84 42.62 17.98
C ALA A 12 -55.18 42.80 16.62
N LEU A 13 -53.86 42.70 16.56
CA LEU A 13 -53.11 42.54 15.30
C LEU A 13 -52.89 41.04 15.09
N LEU A 14 -53.65 40.42 14.19
CA LEU A 14 -53.38 39.13 13.61
C LEU A 14 -52.08 39.24 12.79
N ALA A 15 -50.97 38.84 13.35
CA ALA A 15 -49.77 38.64 12.60
C ALA A 15 -49.89 37.26 11.90
N ALA A 16 -50.09 37.31 10.56
CA ALA A 16 -49.96 36.15 9.71
C ALA A 16 -48.49 35.67 9.75
N VAL A 17 -48.23 34.58 10.48
CA VAL A 17 -46.97 33.87 10.42
C VAL A 17 -46.96 33.15 9.07
N THR A 18 -46.37 33.79 8.06
CA THR A 18 -45.93 33.09 6.84
C THR A 18 -44.80 32.17 7.26
N ALA A 19 -45.10 30.89 7.37
CA ALA A 19 -44.08 29.82 7.47
C ALA A 19 -43.28 29.85 6.16
N VAL A 20 -42.19 30.59 6.16
CA VAL A 20 -41.13 30.40 5.19
C VAL A 20 -40.54 29.02 5.49
N GLY A 21 -40.99 28.02 4.75
CA GLY A 21 -40.36 26.74 4.71
C GLY A 21 -38.89 26.94 4.29
N LEU A 22 -37.97 26.97 5.24
CA LEU A 22 -36.56 26.72 4.97
C LEU A 22 -36.51 25.33 4.36
N ALA A 23 -36.47 25.25 3.04
CA ALA A 23 -35.99 24.07 2.37
C ALA A 23 -34.58 23.88 2.89
N TRP A 24 -34.41 22.91 3.76
CA TRP A 24 -33.10 22.39 4.16
C TRP A 24 -32.48 21.89 2.86
N ALA A 25 -31.58 22.68 2.28
CA ALA A 25 -30.74 22.20 1.20
C ALA A 25 -30.07 20.95 1.78
N ALA A 26 -30.39 19.79 1.23
CA ALA A 26 -29.69 18.56 1.56
C ALA A 26 -28.19 18.89 1.44
N ALA A 27 -27.44 18.58 2.50
CA ALA A 27 -26.01 18.69 2.44
C ALA A 27 -25.54 17.95 1.16
N PRO A 28 -24.59 18.48 0.39
CA PRO A 28 -24.10 17.79 -0.79
C PRO A 28 -23.80 16.36 -0.38
N ASP A 29 -24.38 15.38 -1.09
CA ASP A 29 -24.27 13.97 -0.77
C ASP A 29 -22.79 13.66 -0.52
N ALA A 30 -22.50 13.23 0.71
CA ALA A 30 -21.13 12.89 1.10
C ALA A 30 -20.63 11.81 0.14
N ASP A 31 -19.38 11.94 -0.35
CA ASP A 31 -18.76 10.95 -1.25
C ASP A 31 -18.98 9.54 -0.68
N PRO A 32 -19.70 8.65 -1.37
CA PRO A 32 -20.02 7.32 -0.85
C PRO A 32 -18.84 6.35 -0.88
N LEU A 33 -17.75 6.69 -1.59
CA LEU A 33 -16.58 5.81 -1.74
C LEU A 33 -15.99 5.32 -0.43
N PRO A 34 -15.79 6.16 0.62
CA PRO A 34 -15.28 5.67 1.90
C PRO A 34 -16.16 4.59 2.52
N SER A 35 -17.51 4.72 2.40
CA SER A 35 -18.44 3.71 2.92
C SER A 35 -18.37 2.41 2.14
N TYR A 36 -18.21 2.47 0.81
CA TYR A 36 -18.04 1.29 -0.03
C TYR A 36 -16.72 0.59 0.22
N VAL A 37 -15.61 1.33 0.38
CA VAL A 37 -14.31 0.78 0.78
C VAL A 37 -14.44 -0.01 2.08
N THR A 38 -15.06 0.58 3.09
CA THR A 38 -15.32 -0.08 4.38
C THR A 38 -16.15 -1.36 4.20
N ALA A 39 -17.27 -1.28 3.49
CA ALA A 39 -18.16 -2.41 3.30
C ALA A 39 -17.52 -3.57 2.51
N ILE A 40 -16.67 -3.28 1.52
CA ILE A 40 -15.93 -4.30 0.77
C ILE A 40 -14.83 -4.91 1.65
N SER A 41 -14.10 -4.10 2.39
CA SER A 41 -12.98 -4.56 3.21
C SER A 41 -13.39 -5.51 4.34
N THR A 42 -14.59 -5.32 4.91
CA THR A 42 -15.13 -6.19 5.97
C THR A 42 -15.50 -7.60 5.48
N GLN A 43 -15.58 -7.82 4.16
CA GLN A 43 -15.79 -9.14 3.56
C GLN A 43 -14.48 -9.92 3.35
N LEU A 44 -13.33 -9.27 3.59
CA LEU A 44 -12.00 -9.86 3.45
C LEU A 44 -11.44 -10.23 4.84
N ASP A 45 -10.15 -10.54 4.88
CA ASP A 45 -9.43 -10.76 6.14
C ASP A 45 -9.54 -9.52 7.06
N PRO A 46 -9.82 -9.66 8.36
CA PRO A 46 -9.95 -8.52 9.28
C PRO A 46 -8.76 -7.55 9.28
N ARG A 47 -7.54 -8.04 9.01
CA ARG A 47 -6.33 -7.23 8.89
C ARG A 47 -6.41 -6.21 7.75
N VAL A 48 -7.20 -6.49 6.71
CA VAL A 48 -7.42 -5.56 5.59
C VAL A 48 -8.10 -4.29 6.07
N ALA A 49 -9.22 -4.41 6.76
CA ALA A 49 -9.97 -3.25 7.25
C ALA A 49 -9.13 -2.41 8.22
N GLN A 50 -8.39 -3.06 9.13
CA GLN A 50 -7.47 -2.39 10.06
C GLN A 50 -6.35 -1.64 9.33
N THR A 51 -5.78 -2.24 8.29
CA THR A 51 -4.71 -1.61 7.51
C THR A 51 -5.25 -0.43 6.71
N LEU A 52 -6.38 -0.60 5.99
CA LEU A 52 -6.99 0.49 5.20
C LEU A 52 -7.32 1.71 6.05
N ALA A 53 -7.78 1.53 7.30
CA ALA A 53 -8.08 2.63 8.21
C ALA A 53 -6.84 3.50 8.55
N ARG A 54 -5.63 3.01 8.30
CA ARG A 54 -4.35 3.69 8.56
C ARG A 54 -3.74 4.33 7.30
N LEU A 55 -4.37 4.17 6.15
CA LEU A 55 -3.90 4.73 4.88
C LEU A 55 -4.51 6.11 4.64
N ASP A 56 -3.68 7.05 4.18
CA ASP A 56 -4.05 8.44 3.97
C ASP A 56 -4.93 8.60 2.71
N GLY A 57 -6.19 8.95 2.94
CA GLY A 57 -7.13 9.30 1.90
C GLY A 57 -7.69 8.12 1.09
N THR A 58 -8.88 8.33 0.54
CA THR A 58 -9.66 7.30 -0.16
C THR A 58 -8.93 6.69 -1.36
N GLY A 59 -8.16 7.49 -2.10
CA GLY A 59 -7.43 6.99 -3.27
C GLY A 59 -6.40 5.92 -2.91
N ARG A 60 -5.57 6.13 -1.84
CA ARG A 60 -4.62 5.13 -1.35
C ARG A 60 -5.30 3.89 -0.80
N GLN A 61 -6.45 4.06 -0.16
CA GLN A 61 -7.29 2.96 0.32
C GLN A 61 -7.84 2.12 -0.85
N LEU A 62 -8.36 2.74 -1.90
CA LEU A 62 -8.85 2.07 -3.12
C LEU A 62 -7.73 1.29 -3.81
N LEU A 63 -6.55 1.90 -3.93
CA LEU A 63 -5.38 1.28 -4.56
C LEU A 63 -4.88 0.06 -3.77
N ALA A 64 -4.86 0.13 -2.43
CA ALA A 64 -4.53 -1.00 -1.57
C ALA A 64 -5.62 -2.08 -1.62
N LEU A 65 -6.90 -1.70 -1.50
CA LEU A 65 -8.05 -2.61 -1.57
C LEU A 65 -8.07 -3.40 -2.88
N ARG A 66 -7.75 -2.74 -4.01
CA ARG A 66 -7.54 -3.41 -5.30
C ARG A 66 -6.52 -4.54 -5.19
N SER A 67 -5.39 -4.29 -4.53
CA SER A 67 -4.32 -5.28 -4.38
C SER A 67 -4.76 -6.45 -3.50
N TYR A 68 -5.53 -6.18 -2.44
CA TYR A 68 -6.09 -7.21 -1.56
C TYR A 68 -7.13 -8.07 -2.27
N LEU A 69 -8.04 -7.48 -3.05
CA LEU A 69 -9.03 -8.21 -3.85
C LEU A 69 -8.37 -9.16 -4.85
N ARG A 70 -7.28 -8.72 -5.50
CA ARG A 70 -6.53 -9.55 -6.45
C ARG A 70 -5.73 -10.67 -5.79
N SER A 71 -5.42 -10.54 -4.51
CA SER A 71 -4.66 -11.52 -3.73
C SER A 71 -5.54 -12.39 -2.85
N ALA A 72 -6.86 -12.28 -2.94
CA ALA A 72 -7.82 -12.81 -1.96
C ALA A 72 -7.59 -14.30 -1.61
N SER A 73 -7.28 -15.16 -2.58
CA SER A 73 -7.01 -16.59 -2.36
C SER A 73 -5.70 -16.87 -1.62
N HIS A 74 -4.75 -15.94 -1.64
CA HIS A 74 -3.41 -16.09 -1.02
C HIS A 74 -3.14 -15.00 0.01
N LEU A 75 -4.15 -14.22 0.38
CA LEU A 75 -3.99 -13.05 1.21
C LEU A 75 -3.41 -13.40 2.58
N ALA A 76 -3.93 -14.43 3.22
CA ALA A 76 -3.49 -14.86 4.55
C ALA A 76 -2.04 -15.37 4.54
N GLU A 77 -1.66 -16.14 3.51
CA GLU A 77 -0.31 -16.68 3.34
C GLU A 77 0.73 -15.58 3.06
N ARG A 78 0.35 -14.57 2.28
CA ARG A 78 1.24 -13.48 1.87
C ARG A 78 1.30 -12.34 2.88
N TRP A 79 0.44 -12.34 3.92
CA TRP A 79 0.40 -11.25 4.86
C TRP A 79 1.70 -11.14 5.66
N SER A 80 2.19 -9.91 5.79
CA SER A 80 3.37 -9.60 6.59
C SER A 80 3.27 -10.14 8.01
N TRP A 81 4.39 -10.57 8.55
CA TRP A 81 4.46 -11.15 9.89
C TRP A 81 3.98 -10.18 10.97
N THR A 82 3.38 -10.74 12.01
CA THR A 82 3.10 -10.03 13.27
C THR A 82 4.39 -9.77 14.04
N GLN A 83 4.33 -8.96 15.07
CA GLN A 83 5.49 -8.68 15.91
C GLN A 83 6.03 -9.96 16.55
N GLU A 84 5.16 -10.85 17.02
CA GLU A 84 5.52 -12.14 17.61
C GLU A 84 6.23 -13.05 16.59
N GLN A 85 5.79 -13.02 15.34
CA GLN A 85 6.44 -13.79 14.27
C GLN A 85 7.81 -13.20 13.90
N ILE A 86 7.96 -11.87 13.95
CA ILE A 86 9.24 -11.20 13.74
C ILE A 86 10.21 -11.59 14.85
N GLU A 87 9.78 -11.51 16.11
CA GLU A 87 10.59 -11.92 17.27
C GLU A 87 10.97 -13.41 17.23
N ALA A 88 10.03 -14.27 16.80
CA ALA A 88 10.31 -15.69 16.64
C ALA A 88 11.30 -16.01 15.50
N PHE A 89 11.35 -15.14 14.47
CA PHE A 89 12.33 -15.26 13.39
C PHE A 89 13.73 -14.82 13.82
N GLU A 90 13.84 -13.85 14.71
CA GLU A 90 15.13 -13.37 15.24
C GLU A 90 15.87 -14.53 15.93
N ASP A 91 17.14 -14.70 15.60
CA ASP A 91 18.01 -15.80 16.08
C ASP A 91 17.51 -17.23 15.75
N SER A 92 16.51 -17.36 14.87
CA SER A 92 16.01 -18.67 14.41
C SER A 92 17.01 -19.38 13.48
N PRO A 93 16.87 -20.70 13.28
CA PRO A 93 17.61 -21.42 12.23
C PRO A 93 17.38 -20.84 10.84
N GLU A 94 16.14 -20.40 10.54
CA GLU A 94 15.77 -19.80 9.24
C GLU A 94 16.51 -18.48 9.01
N GLN A 95 16.60 -17.62 10.01
CA GLN A 95 17.37 -16.39 9.90
C GLN A 95 18.85 -16.67 9.64
N ARG A 96 19.43 -17.63 10.36
CA ARG A 96 20.83 -18.01 10.18
C ARG A 96 21.09 -18.57 8.78
N ASP A 97 20.17 -19.37 8.26
CA ASP A 97 20.24 -19.93 6.91
C ASP A 97 20.17 -18.83 5.84
N LEU A 98 19.20 -17.91 5.95
CA LEU A 98 19.14 -16.74 5.08
C LEU A 98 20.43 -15.90 5.14
N GLN A 99 20.98 -15.67 6.34
CA GLN A 99 22.21 -14.91 6.50
C GLN A 99 23.41 -15.61 5.82
N GLN A 100 23.49 -16.92 5.90
CA GLN A 100 24.53 -17.69 5.19
C GLN A 100 24.41 -17.57 3.67
N GLU A 101 23.19 -17.60 3.14
CA GLU A 101 22.96 -17.39 1.69
C GLU A 101 23.35 -15.96 1.25
N ILE A 102 23.01 -14.94 2.04
CA ILE A 102 23.44 -13.57 1.80
C ILE A 102 24.97 -13.47 1.81
N ASP A 103 25.62 -14.08 2.77
CA ASP A 103 27.10 -14.03 2.92
C ASP A 103 27.83 -14.76 1.78
N ARG A 104 27.26 -15.84 1.23
CA ARG A 104 27.78 -16.47 0.00
C ARG A 104 27.74 -15.51 -1.17
N VAL A 105 26.60 -14.82 -1.38
CA VAL A 105 26.45 -13.83 -2.46
C VAL A 105 27.42 -12.68 -2.27
N ARG A 106 27.55 -12.13 -1.05
CA ARG A 106 28.53 -11.08 -0.72
C ARG A 106 29.96 -11.51 -1.05
N THR A 107 30.35 -12.72 -0.65
CA THR A 107 31.69 -13.25 -0.89
C THR A 107 31.97 -13.36 -2.39
N ALA A 108 31.04 -13.91 -3.17
CA ALA A 108 31.18 -14.02 -4.62
C ALA A 108 31.24 -12.65 -5.30
N PHE A 109 30.42 -11.70 -4.84
CA PHE A 109 30.39 -10.34 -5.40
C PHE A 109 31.69 -9.60 -5.15
N VAL A 110 32.21 -9.61 -3.92
CA VAL A 110 33.48 -8.94 -3.53
C VAL A 110 34.67 -9.54 -4.28
N ALA A 111 34.73 -10.88 -4.41
CA ALA A 111 35.78 -11.55 -5.14
C ALA A 111 35.84 -11.15 -6.61
N ALA A 112 34.68 -10.91 -7.23
CA ALA A 112 34.58 -10.48 -8.62
C ALA A 112 34.70 -8.96 -8.83
N ASN A 113 34.54 -8.15 -7.76
CA ASN A 113 34.51 -6.70 -7.83
C ASN A 113 35.38 -6.09 -6.68
N PRO A 114 36.72 -6.19 -6.76
CA PRO A 114 37.61 -5.67 -5.71
C PRO A 114 37.39 -4.18 -5.44
N GLY A 115 37.32 -3.79 -4.16
CA GLY A 115 37.08 -2.41 -3.72
C GLY A 115 35.61 -2.01 -3.61
N PHE A 116 34.69 -2.93 -3.90
CA PHE A 116 33.26 -2.73 -3.70
C PHE A 116 32.73 -3.73 -2.67
N GLU A 117 31.66 -3.34 -2.01
CA GLU A 117 30.96 -4.11 -0.99
C GLU A 117 29.49 -4.31 -1.39
N LEU A 118 28.90 -5.41 -0.96
CA LEU A 118 27.47 -5.66 -1.13
C LEU A 118 26.78 -5.54 0.23
N TYR A 119 25.95 -4.52 0.37
CA TYR A 119 25.14 -4.27 1.56
C TYR A 119 23.72 -4.83 1.40
N VAL A 120 23.16 -5.31 2.50
CA VAL A 120 21.77 -5.78 2.61
C VAL A 120 21.20 -5.28 3.93
N ASN A 121 20.00 -4.70 3.88
CA ASN A 121 19.21 -4.52 5.08
C ASN A 121 18.45 -5.83 5.37
N SER A 122 18.89 -6.55 6.40
CA SER A 122 18.33 -7.83 6.83
C SER A 122 17.27 -7.72 7.93
N GLN A 123 16.69 -6.52 8.13
CA GLN A 123 15.58 -6.33 9.05
C GLN A 123 14.24 -6.63 8.37
N VAL A 124 13.33 -7.28 9.10
CA VAL A 124 11.97 -7.48 8.64
C VAL A 124 11.29 -6.10 8.49
N ARG A 125 10.73 -5.85 7.32
CA ARG A 125 9.96 -4.62 7.09
C ARG A 125 8.56 -4.80 7.67
N SER A 126 8.37 -4.37 8.93
CA SER A 126 7.09 -4.48 9.64
C SER A 126 5.93 -3.83 8.87
N LEU A 127 4.69 -4.18 9.22
CA LEU A 127 3.49 -3.58 8.64
C LEU A 127 3.46 -2.06 8.84
N ASP A 128 3.94 -1.56 9.98
CA ASP A 128 3.99 -0.13 10.28
C ASP A 128 4.91 0.61 9.31
N VAL A 129 6.10 0.10 9.07
CA VAL A 129 7.05 0.65 8.07
C VAL A 129 6.46 0.60 6.66
N GLN A 130 5.73 -0.46 6.31
CA GLN A 130 5.08 -0.56 5.00
C GLN A 130 3.97 0.48 4.82
N ILE A 131 3.19 0.75 5.86
CA ILE A 131 2.14 1.79 5.86
C ILE A 131 2.76 3.18 5.72
N GLU A 132 3.82 3.47 6.47
CA GLU A 132 4.54 4.75 6.36
C GLU A 132 5.08 4.97 4.95
N HIS A 133 5.74 3.95 4.38
CA HIS A 133 6.24 4.02 3.00
C HIS A 133 5.10 4.20 1.99
N TRP A 134 3.95 3.51 2.16
CA TRP A 134 2.80 3.66 1.28
C TRP A 134 2.22 5.06 1.31
N ASN A 135 2.08 5.65 2.49
CA ASN A 135 1.53 6.98 2.67
C ASN A 135 2.45 8.08 2.12
N SER A 136 3.77 7.88 2.16
CA SER A 136 4.78 8.87 1.72
C SER A 136 5.25 8.69 0.26
N ASN A 137 5.00 7.54 -0.38
CA ASN A 137 5.55 7.22 -1.70
C ASN A 137 4.84 7.99 -2.82
N GLU A 138 5.60 8.69 -3.68
CA GLU A 138 5.06 9.52 -4.76
C GLU A 138 4.39 8.69 -5.87
N SER A 139 4.91 7.50 -6.20
CA SER A 139 4.29 6.62 -7.20
C SER A 139 2.93 6.10 -6.73
N VAL A 140 2.79 5.86 -5.43
CA VAL A 140 1.51 5.49 -4.80
C VAL A 140 0.54 6.66 -4.84
N LYS A 141 0.99 7.88 -4.53
CA LYS A 141 0.17 9.09 -4.57
C LYS A 141 -0.41 9.29 -5.97
N THR A 142 0.43 9.26 -7.01
CA THR A 142 -0.01 9.45 -8.40
C THR A 142 -1.03 8.37 -8.84
N ALA A 143 -0.76 7.10 -8.52
CA ALA A 143 -1.68 6.01 -8.85
C ALA A 143 -2.99 6.08 -8.03
N ALA A 144 -2.94 6.60 -6.79
CA ALA A 144 -4.09 6.80 -5.93
C ALA A 144 -5.01 7.92 -6.43
N GLU A 145 -4.44 8.98 -6.97
CA GLU A 145 -5.20 10.06 -7.61
C GLU A 145 -5.92 9.55 -8.86
N GLU A 146 -5.23 8.78 -9.70
CA GLU A 146 -5.81 8.18 -10.91
C GLU A 146 -6.97 7.25 -10.59
N ILE A 147 -6.80 6.27 -9.70
CA ILE A 147 -7.85 5.29 -9.36
C ILE A 147 -9.03 5.96 -8.65
N LEU A 148 -8.79 7.02 -7.87
CA LEU A 148 -9.85 7.78 -7.21
C LEU A 148 -10.76 8.46 -8.23
N VAL A 149 -10.18 9.15 -9.23
CA VAL A 149 -10.94 9.79 -10.31
C VAL A 149 -11.76 8.77 -11.11
N ALA A 150 -11.15 7.62 -11.44
CA ALA A 150 -11.81 6.55 -12.17
C ALA A 150 -12.96 5.91 -11.34
N ALA A 151 -12.78 5.70 -10.04
CA ALA A 151 -13.81 5.18 -9.16
C ALA A 151 -14.96 6.18 -8.97
N GLN A 152 -14.68 7.48 -8.81
CA GLN A 152 -15.70 8.53 -8.73
C GLN A 152 -16.53 8.61 -10.02
N ALA A 153 -15.88 8.53 -11.18
CA ALA A 153 -16.58 8.51 -12.45
C ALA A 153 -17.50 7.29 -12.58
N LEU A 154 -17.05 6.12 -12.13
CA LEU A 154 -17.86 4.89 -12.13
C LEU A 154 -19.13 5.05 -11.28
N ILE A 155 -18.98 5.44 -10.00
CA ILE A 155 -20.14 5.50 -9.08
C ILE A 155 -21.09 6.65 -9.37
N SER A 156 -20.63 7.66 -10.11
CA SER A 156 -21.47 8.80 -10.59
C SER A 156 -22.19 8.48 -11.88
N SER A 157 -22.03 7.28 -12.45
CA SER A 157 -22.71 6.91 -13.68
C SER A 157 -24.22 6.78 -13.48
N PRO A 158 -25.05 7.14 -14.46
CA PRO A 158 -26.52 7.07 -14.33
C PRO A 158 -27.07 5.67 -14.07
N GLU A 159 -26.30 4.63 -14.45
CA GLU A 159 -26.67 3.23 -14.24
C GLU A 159 -26.51 2.80 -12.77
N LEU A 160 -25.66 3.51 -12.00
CA LEU A 160 -25.37 3.26 -10.59
C LEU A 160 -26.00 4.35 -9.71
N SER A 161 -27.33 4.48 -9.77
CA SER A 161 -28.04 5.50 -9.00
C SER A 161 -27.88 5.31 -7.47
N ALA A 162 -27.96 6.41 -6.73
CA ALA A 162 -27.88 6.44 -5.27
C ALA A 162 -28.90 5.50 -4.57
N ASP A 163 -29.97 5.13 -5.25
CA ASP A 163 -31.00 4.22 -4.75
C ASP A 163 -30.57 2.74 -4.75
N ARG A 164 -29.39 2.42 -5.30
CA ARG A 164 -28.87 1.06 -5.43
C ARG A 164 -27.46 0.88 -4.89
N PRO A 165 -27.21 1.15 -3.60
CA PRO A 165 -25.86 1.13 -3.03
C PRO A 165 -25.18 -0.23 -3.13
N GLU A 166 -25.93 -1.34 -3.08
CA GLU A 166 -25.40 -2.68 -3.26
C GLU A 166 -24.83 -2.88 -4.68
N GLN A 167 -25.57 -2.43 -5.71
CA GLN A 167 -25.13 -2.53 -7.09
C GLN A 167 -23.87 -1.67 -7.34
N ALA A 168 -23.83 -0.47 -6.78
CA ALA A 168 -22.66 0.41 -6.87
C ALA A 168 -21.42 -0.22 -6.19
N ARG A 169 -21.61 -0.86 -5.03
CA ARG A 169 -20.54 -1.56 -4.30
C ARG A 169 -19.98 -2.75 -5.10
N GLU A 170 -20.85 -3.58 -5.66
CA GLU A 170 -20.40 -4.71 -6.48
C GLU A 170 -19.72 -4.25 -7.78
N ALA A 171 -20.23 -3.18 -8.42
CA ALA A 171 -19.58 -2.56 -9.57
C ALA A 171 -18.18 -2.02 -9.21
N LEU A 172 -18.04 -1.34 -8.07
CA LEU A 172 -16.74 -0.87 -7.58
C LEU A 172 -15.78 -2.03 -7.31
N LYS A 173 -16.25 -3.10 -6.67
CA LYS A 173 -15.44 -4.31 -6.41
C LYS A 173 -14.95 -4.96 -7.71
N ALA A 174 -15.83 -5.11 -8.70
CA ALA A 174 -15.48 -5.62 -10.02
C ALA A 174 -14.47 -4.71 -10.74
N PHE A 175 -14.70 -3.39 -10.72
CA PHE A 175 -13.77 -2.39 -11.26
C PHE A 175 -12.40 -2.51 -10.62
N LEU A 176 -12.30 -2.49 -9.29
CA LEU A 176 -11.04 -2.59 -8.58
C LEU A 176 -10.29 -3.89 -8.91
N SER A 177 -10.99 -5.02 -9.04
CA SER A 177 -10.37 -6.29 -9.38
C SER A 177 -9.71 -6.31 -10.77
N GLY A 178 -10.29 -5.59 -11.74
CA GLY A 178 -9.82 -5.50 -13.13
C GLY A 178 -8.91 -4.34 -13.44
N HIS A 179 -9.01 -3.24 -12.69
CA HIS A 179 -8.32 -1.97 -13.00
C HIS A 179 -6.79 -2.11 -12.93
N LYS A 180 -6.12 -1.47 -13.88
CA LYS A 180 -4.66 -1.40 -13.95
C LYS A 180 -4.24 0.06 -13.80
N PRO A 181 -3.80 0.50 -12.61
CA PRO A 181 -3.42 1.89 -12.41
C PRO A 181 -2.23 2.27 -13.29
N MET A 182 -2.27 3.47 -13.83
CA MET A 182 -1.22 4.07 -14.63
C MET A 182 -0.86 5.45 -14.08
N PRO A 183 0.37 5.65 -13.58
CA PRO A 183 1.48 4.67 -13.53
C PRO A 183 1.25 3.57 -12.48
N THR A 184 1.90 2.44 -12.68
CA THR A 184 1.88 1.35 -11.69
C THR A 184 2.71 1.77 -10.45
N PRO A 185 2.21 1.57 -9.22
CA PRO A 185 3.00 1.79 -8.02
C PRO A 185 4.28 0.96 -7.99
N THR A 186 5.38 1.55 -7.53
CA THR A 186 6.69 0.89 -7.46
C THR A 186 6.86 0.04 -6.20
N ILE A 187 5.91 0.11 -5.25
CA ILE A 187 5.91 -0.67 -4.01
C ILE A 187 4.61 -1.47 -3.88
N ALA A 188 4.68 -2.58 -3.17
CA ALA A 188 3.52 -3.42 -2.86
C ALA A 188 2.59 -2.75 -1.84
N ALA A 189 1.29 -3.08 -1.90
CA ALA A 189 0.35 -2.66 -0.84
C ALA A 189 0.79 -3.19 0.52
N PRO A 190 0.59 -2.41 1.62
CA PRO A 190 0.98 -2.82 2.96
C PRO A 190 0.39 -4.19 3.33
N GLY A 191 1.18 -5.01 3.97
CA GLY A 191 0.82 -6.40 4.28
C GLY A 191 1.14 -7.40 3.16
N LEU A 192 1.35 -6.96 1.91
CA LEU A 192 1.65 -7.85 0.77
C LEU A 192 3.13 -7.85 0.34
N SER A 193 3.96 -7.07 1.00
CA SER A 193 5.39 -7.03 0.70
C SER A 193 6.10 -8.27 1.25
N LEU A 194 6.82 -8.99 0.41
CA LEU A 194 7.63 -10.15 0.83
C LEU A 194 8.76 -9.77 1.80
N HIS A 195 9.16 -8.50 1.86
CA HIS A 195 10.06 -7.99 2.90
C HIS A 195 9.47 -8.09 4.30
N GLY A 196 8.15 -8.13 4.43
CA GLY A 196 7.45 -8.34 5.71
C GLY A 196 7.50 -9.78 6.22
N GLN A 197 8.10 -10.69 5.43
CA GLN A 197 8.33 -12.10 5.77
C GLN A 197 9.79 -12.52 5.54
N MET A 198 10.70 -11.56 5.38
CA MET A 198 12.11 -11.80 4.99
C MET A 198 12.27 -12.70 3.75
N ARG A 199 11.26 -12.73 2.90
CA ARG A 199 11.28 -13.44 1.61
C ARG A 199 11.64 -12.56 0.42
N ALA A 200 12.03 -11.30 0.67
CA ALA A 200 12.59 -10.41 -0.33
C ALA A 200 13.79 -9.69 0.24
N ILE A 201 14.84 -9.59 -0.57
CA ILE A 201 16.12 -8.97 -0.22
C ILE A 201 16.44 -7.90 -1.27
N ASP A 202 16.77 -6.71 -0.78
CA ASP A 202 17.26 -5.61 -1.60
C ASP A 202 18.79 -5.47 -1.38
N PHE A 203 19.56 -5.80 -2.41
CA PHE A 203 21.01 -5.63 -2.40
C PHE A 203 21.40 -4.20 -2.80
N GLN A 204 22.46 -3.66 -2.20
CA GLN A 204 23.03 -2.35 -2.55
C GLN A 204 24.53 -2.50 -2.76
N VAL A 205 25.07 -1.81 -3.76
CA VAL A 205 26.51 -1.76 -4.00
C VAL A 205 27.09 -0.54 -3.32
N HIS A 206 28.12 -0.75 -2.52
CA HIS A 206 28.84 0.29 -1.79
C HIS A 206 30.29 0.35 -2.23
N GLN A 207 30.92 1.52 -2.10
CA GLN A 207 32.35 1.74 -2.24
C GLN A 207 32.81 2.72 -1.18
N GLY A 208 33.74 2.34 -0.34
CA GLY A 208 34.25 3.18 0.75
C GLY A 208 33.14 3.68 1.69
N GLY A 209 32.12 2.85 1.95
CA GLY A 209 30.98 3.19 2.81
C GLY A 209 29.91 4.06 2.15
N GLN A 210 30.06 4.44 0.88
CA GLN A 210 29.07 5.21 0.12
C GLN A 210 28.26 4.29 -0.80
N VAL A 211 26.96 4.55 -0.92
CA VAL A 211 26.07 3.85 -1.86
C VAL A 211 26.41 4.30 -3.29
N VAL A 212 26.79 3.35 -4.15
CA VAL A 212 27.04 3.60 -5.59
C VAL A 212 25.90 3.04 -6.46
N ALA A 213 25.16 2.03 -5.98
CA ALA A 213 23.92 1.59 -6.59
C ALA A 213 22.94 1.12 -5.49
N GLY A 214 21.85 1.86 -5.30
CA GLY A 214 20.86 1.65 -4.25
C GLY A 214 19.48 1.31 -4.78
N PRO A 215 18.49 1.05 -3.90
CA PRO A 215 17.14 0.63 -4.27
C PRO A 215 16.26 1.82 -4.69
N SER A 216 16.68 2.54 -5.74
CA SER A 216 15.97 3.69 -6.29
C SER A 216 15.58 3.45 -7.74
N THR A 217 14.28 3.47 -8.04
CA THR A 217 13.79 3.33 -9.42
C THR A 217 14.18 4.51 -10.31
N ALA A 218 14.44 5.68 -9.72
CA ALA A 218 14.86 6.88 -10.46
C ALA A 218 16.27 6.75 -11.05
N THR A 219 17.13 5.93 -10.44
CA THR A 219 18.55 5.79 -10.82
C THR A 219 18.89 4.42 -11.46
N ILE A 220 17.88 3.62 -11.85
CA ILE A 220 18.13 2.32 -12.49
C ILE A 220 19.02 2.46 -13.72
N ALA A 221 18.71 3.41 -14.59
CA ALA A 221 19.43 3.59 -15.85
C ALA A 221 20.89 4.05 -15.63
N THR A 222 21.12 4.94 -14.70
CA THR A 222 22.44 5.53 -14.41
C THR A 222 23.30 4.62 -13.53
N ASP A 223 22.77 4.18 -12.38
CA ASP A 223 23.57 3.50 -11.38
C ASP A 223 23.67 2.00 -11.66
N TRP A 224 22.54 1.36 -12.01
CA TRP A 224 22.53 -0.09 -12.17
C TRP A 224 22.89 -0.57 -13.58
N VAL A 225 22.35 0.08 -14.61
CA VAL A 225 22.52 -0.38 -16.00
C VAL A 225 23.81 0.18 -16.62
N ALA A 226 24.02 1.51 -16.59
CA ALA A 226 25.16 2.14 -17.23
C ALA A 226 26.49 1.67 -16.61
N GLU A 227 26.55 1.51 -15.30
CA GLU A 227 27.75 1.03 -14.57
C GLU A 227 27.86 -0.50 -14.53
N GLY A 228 26.86 -1.21 -15.08
CA GLY A 228 26.85 -2.67 -15.18
C GLY A 228 26.62 -3.41 -13.87
N TRP A 229 26.20 -2.71 -12.80
CA TRP A 229 25.97 -3.34 -11.48
C TRP A 229 24.86 -4.36 -11.49
N ALA A 230 23.83 -4.17 -12.31
CA ALA A 230 22.75 -5.15 -12.45
C ALA A 230 23.27 -6.52 -12.92
N ALA A 231 24.14 -6.54 -13.93
CA ALA A 231 24.73 -7.78 -14.45
C ALA A 231 25.75 -8.39 -13.49
N LYS A 232 26.55 -7.55 -12.80
CA LYS A 232 27.53 -7.99 -11.81
C LYS A 232 26.85 -8.65 -10.60
N LEU A 233 25.74 -8.05 -10.10
CA LEU A 233 24.97 -8.63 -9.01
C LEU A 233 24.30 -9.94 -9.43
N ASP A 234 23.62 -9.98 -10.57
CA ASP A 234 22.95 -11.20 -11.06
C ASP A 234 23.96 -12.34 -11.24
N SER A 235 25.16 -12.06 -11.75
CA SER A 235 26.24 -13.04 -11.87
C SER A 235 26.68 -13.58 -10.51
N ALA A 236 26.86 -12.71 -9.51
CA ALA A 236 27.24 -13.13 -8.16
C ALA A 236 26.17 -13.97 -7.48
N VAL A 237 24.90 -13.56 -7.61
CA VAL A 237 23.75 -14.30 -7.06
C VAL A 237 23.69 -15.70 -7.67
N ARG A 238 23.71 -15.82 -9.00
CA ARG A 238 23.63 -17.11 -9.70
C ARG A 238 24.82 -18.04 -9.39
N ALA A 239 26.00 -17.48 -9.17
CA ALA A 239 27.20 -18.26 -8.83
C ALA A 239 27.19 -18.78 -7.39
N ALA A 240 26.54 -18.05 -6.48
CA ALA A 240 26.65 -18.31 -5.03
C ALA A 240 25.45 -19.02 -4.43
N SER A 241 24.23 -18.84 -5.00
CA SER A 241 23.00 -19.34 -4.42
C SER A 241 21.96 -19.70 -5.47
N ASN A 242 21.26 -20.81 -5.28
CA ASN A 242 20.07 -21.18 -6.04
C ASN A 242 18.75 -20.80 -5.31
N ARG A 243 18.86 -20.15 -4.15
CA ARG A 243 17.72 -19.76 -3.31
C ARG A 243 17.23 -18.35 -3.54
N PHE A 244 17.98 -17.55 -4.29
CA PHE A 244 17.54 -16.22 -4.70
C PHE A 244 16.99 -16.25 -6.13
N VAL A 245 15.72 -15.90 -6.27
CA VAL A 245 15.02 -15.78 -7.55
C VAL A 245 14.87 -14.30 -7.90
N GLY A 246 15.41 -13.90 -9.05
CA GLY A 246 15.41 -12.50 -9.48
C GLY A 246 16.38 -12.28 -10.64
N PRO A 247 16.69 -10.99 -10.90
CA PRO A 247 16.10 -9.81 -10.29
C PRO A 247 14.62 -9.60 -10.66
N GLN A 248 13.88 -8.79 -9.89
CA GLN A 248 12.49 -8.48 -10.21
C GLN A 248 12.39 -7.73 -11.55
N ALA A 249 11.59 -8.30 -12.47
CA ALA A 249 11.44 -7.76 -13.82
C ALA A 249 10.32 -6.71 -13.96
N SER A 250 9.26 -6.80 -13.14
CA SER A 250 8.11 -5.90 -13.26
C SER A 250 7.48 -5.57 -11.88
N PRO A 251 7.49 -4.28 -11.46
CA PRO A 251 8.30 -3.21 -12.05
C PRO A 251 9.80 -3.55 -11.96
N PRO A 252 10.66 -3.02 -12.85
CA PRO A 252 12.09 -3.33 -12.83
C PRO A 252 12.75 -2.93 -11.51
N ALA A 253 13.46 -3.87 -10.88
CA ALA A 253 14.21 -3.63 -9.65
C ALA A 253 15.44 -4.57 -9.63
N PRO A 254 16.58 -4.14 -10.22
CA PRO A 254 17.77 -4.99 -10.37
C PRO A 254 18.42 -5.42 -9.06
N TRP A 255 18.10 -4.75 -7.98
CA TRP A 255 18.54 -5.06 -6.62
C TRP A 255 17.69 -6.09 -5.88
N HIS A 256 16.44 -6.33 -6.36
CA HIS A 256 15.40 -7.06 -5.63
C HIS A 256 15.36 -8.53 -6.03
N TYR A 257 15.57 -9.39 -5.04
CA TYR A 257 15.53 -10.85 -5.18
C TYR A 257 14.58 -11.45 -4.15
N THR A 258 13.81 -12.46 -4.60
CA THR A 258 12.97 -13.27 -3.71
C THR A 258 13.79 -14.40 -3.15
N TYR A 259 13.82 -14.54 -1.82
CA TYR A 259 14.41 -15.67 -1.13
C TYR A 259 13.41 -16.83 -1.03
N VAL A 260 13.84 -18.01 -1.44
CA VAL A 260 13.08 -19.26 -1.34
C VAL A 260 13.79 -20.15 -0.33
N PRO A 261 13.26 -20.30 0.92
CA PRO A 261 13.83 -21.21 1.91
C PRO A 261 13.84 -22.64 1.37
N GLU A 262 14.75 -23.49 1.87
CA GLU A 262 14.68 -24.92 1.61
C GLU A 262 13.34 -25.46 2.15
N ALA A 263 12.65 -26.26 1.37
CA ALA A 263 11.52 -26.99 1.90
C ALA A 263 12.05 -27.83 3.07
N VAL A 264 11.58 -27.55 4.28
CA VAL A 264 11.84 -28.43 5.41
C VAL A 264 11.31 -29.79 4.97
N ALA A 265 12.21 -30.75 4.76
CA ALA A 265 11.82 -32.12 4.45
C ALA A 265 10.92 -32.55 5.62
N GLY A 266 9.62 -32.68 5.35
CA GLY A 266 8.65 -33.01 6.38
C GLY A 266 9.03 -34.33 7.05
N ASP A 267 9.03 -34.29 8.37
CA ASP A 267 9.05 -35.50 9.23
C ASP A 267 7.82 -36.37 8.97
#